data_c55d9d3efedd1a1327ca96a0da49dda1
#
_entry.id   c55d9d3efedd1a1327ca96a0da49dda1
#
_cell.length_a   1.000
_cell.length_b   1.000
_cell.length_c   1.000
_cell.angle_alpha   90.00
_cell.angle_beta   90.00
_cell.angle_gamma   90.00
#
_symmetry.space_group_name_H-M   'P 1'
#
loop_
_entity.id
_entity.type
_entity.pdbx_description
1 polymer ?
#
loop_
_entity_poly.entity_id
_entity_poly.type
_entity_poly.pdbx_seq_one_letter_code
_entity_poly.pdbx_strand_id
1 'polypeptide(L)'
;MISYSTQILEDMYEEIDLSETDLFNRIENIGLQKLYVQQNHPEIFDFLKSIIEEESLEIKAIIEQHVARIYEDGRKKIYTGIDYSKFRDDIDIDKAIEILNWTMYGFGEKGLQQINSFENFSNFGELYLKEWNNYAQILKHSFYKKDEV
;
A
#
# COMPACT_ATOMS: atom_id res chain seq x y z
N MET A 1 -14.30 16.13 -8.12
CA MET A 1 -13.51 15.73 -6.94
C MET A 1 -13.12 14.25 -6.95
N ILE A 2 -14.05 13.32 -7.12
CA ILE A 2 -13.77 11.87 -7.22
C ILE A 2 -12.78 11.57 -8.35
N SER A 3 -13.04 12.11 -9.56
CA SER A 3 -12.17 11.90 -10.72
C SER A 3 -10.76 12.43 -10.53
N TYR A 4 -10.59 13.56 -9.84
CA TYR A 4 -9.28 14.16 -9.55
C TYR A 4 -8.51 13.30 -8.57
N SER A 5 -9.14 12.89 -7.48
CA SER A 5 -8.50 12.07 -6.44
C SER A 5 -8.11 10.68 -6.96
N THR A 6 -8.99 10.06 -7.75
CA THR A 6 -8.69 8.75 -8.34
C THR A 6 -7.59 8.86 -9.39
N GLN A 7 -7.52 9.96 -10.15
CA GLN A 7 -6.45 10.18 -11.11
C GLN A 7 -5.09 10.30 -10.43
N ILE A 8 -5.01 10.98 -9.30
CA ILE A 8 -3.76 11.08 -8.52
C ILE A 8 -3.31 9.67 -8.05
N LEU A 9 -4.24 8.84 -7.58
CA LEU A 9 -3.92 7.48 -7.15
C LEU A 9 -3.47 6.62 -8.33
N GLU A 10 -4.14 6.72 -9.48
CA GLU A 10 -3.74 6.00 -10.70
C GLU A 10 -2.36 6.42 -11.16
N ASP A 11 -2.08 7.71 -11.21
CA ASP A 11 -0.78 8.25 -11.61
C ASP A 11 0.33 7.77 -10.68
N MET A 12 0.06 7.71 -9.39
CA MET A 12 1.01 7.20 -8.40
C MET A 12 1.40 5.74 -8.70
N TYR A 13 0.45 4.89 -9.03
CA TYR A 13 0.73 3.49 -9.37
C TYR A 13 1.41 3.35 -10.72
N GLU A 14 1.16 4.23 -11.67
CA GLU A 14 1.85 4.25 -12.97
C GLU A 14 3.33 4.63 -12.84
N GLU A 15 3.68 5.40 -11.82
CA GLU A 15 5.05 5.85 -11.55
C GLU A 15 5.89 4.83 -10.77
N ILE A 16 5.36 3.64 -10.46
CA ILE A 16 6.13 2.60 -9.77
C ILE A 16 7.34 2.21 -10.62
N ASP A 17 8.53 2.26 -10.01
CA ASP A 17 9.77 1.85 -10.66
C ASP A 17 9.85 0.32 -10.77
N LEU A 18 9.53 -0.20 -11.95
CA LEU A 18 9.57 -1.64 -12.23
C LEU A 18 11.01 -2.16 -12.43
N SER A 19 12.01 -1.28 -12.50
CA SER A 19 13.42 -1.70 -12.56
C SER A 19 13.95 -2.17 -11.22
N GLU A 20 13.31 -1.78 -10.10
CA GLU A 20 13.61 -2.34 -8.78
C GLU A 20 13.00 -3.73 -8.68
N THR A 21 13.84 -4.76 -8.68
CA THR A 21 13.39 -6.16 -8.70
C THR A 21 13.30 -6.82 -7.32
N ASP A 22 13.81 -6.15 -6.26
CA ASP A 22 13.64 -6.62 -4.90
C ASP A 22 12.25 -6.26 -4.40
N LEU A 23 11.48 -7.26 -3.98
CA LEU A 23 10.08 -7.08 -3.59
C LEU A 23 9.92 -6.09 -2.43
N PHE A 24 10.72 -6.24 -1.37
CA PHE A 24 10.60 -5.37 -0.19
C PHE A 24 11.06 -3.95 -0.47
N ASN A 25 12.09 -3.76 -1.29
CA ASN A 25 12.52 -2.43 -1.73
C ASN A 25 11.43 -1.76 -2.58
N ARG A 26 10.79 -2.53 -3.47
CA ARG A 26 9.69 -1.99 -4.28
C ARG A 26 8.53 -1.54 -3.40
N ILE A 27 8.14 -2.34 -2.42
CA ILE A 27 7.07 -1.99 -1.49
C ILE A 27 7.44 -0.75 -0.68
N GLU A 28 8.68 -0.65 -0.22
CA GLU A 28 9.18 0.54 0.48
C GLU A 28 9.10 1.79 -0.41
N ASN A 29 9.51 1.68 -1.67
CA ASN A 29 9.43 2.79 -2.62
C ASN A 29 7.98 3.24 -2.85
N ILE A 30 7.05 2.30 -2.93
CA ILE A 30 5.62 2.61 -3.04
C ILE A 30 5.14 3.34 -1.79
N GLY A 31 5.57 2.90 -0.62
CA GLY A 31 5.26 3.57 0.65
C GLY A 31 5.75 5.01 0.68
N LEU A 32 6.97 5.26 0.18
CA LEU A 32 7.53 6.61 0.07
C LEU A 32 6.75 7.47 -0.94
N GLN A 33 6.32 6.89 -2.06
CA GLN A 33 5.47 7.58 -3.02
C GLN A 33 4.12 7.96 -2.42
N LYS A 34 3.52 7.07 -1.64
CA LYS A 34 2.27 7.35 -0.93
C LYS A 34 2.45 8.48 0.07
N LEU A 35 3.56 8.51 0.79
CA LEU A 35 3.89 9.59 1.71
C LEU A 35 4.03 10.92 0.97
N TYR A 36 4.74 10.91 -0.17
CA TYR A 36 4.90 12.09 -1.01
C TYR A 36 3.54 12.62 -1.49
N VAL A 37 2.66 11.73 -1.97
CA VAL A 37 1.30 12.11 -2.40
C VAL A 37 0.52 12.72 -1.24
N GLN A 38 0.59 12.12 -0.06
CA GLN A 38 -0.06 12.66 1.13
C GLN A 38 0.39 14.09 1.46
N GLN A 39 1.70 14.33 1.41
CA GLN A 39 2.27 15.63 1.74
C GLN A 39 1.93 16.72 0.71
N ASN A 40 1.84 16.35 -0.57
CA ASN A 40 1.59 17.29 -1.66
C ASN A 40 0.12 17.36 -2.06
N HIS A 41 -0.68 16.38 -1.70
CA HIS A 41 -2.12 16.30 -2.01
C HIS A 41 -2.90 15.86 -0.78
N PRO A 42 -2.93 16.68 0.28
CA PRO A 42 -3.63 16.31 1.52
C PRO A 42 -5.12 16.06 1.33
N GLU A 43 -5.72 16.60 0.27
CA GLU A 43 -7.11 16.37 -0.10
C GLU A 43 -7.43 14.90 -0.39
N ILE A 44 -6.42 14.06 -0.66
CA ILE A 44 -6.61 12.61 -0.83
C ILE A 44 -7.11 11.97 0.47
N PHE A 45 -6.62 12.43 1.62
CA PHE A 45 -7.11 11.94 2.91
C PHE A 45 -8.56 12.34 3.15
N ASP A 46 -8.93 13.56 2.78
CA ASP A 46 -10.31 14.02 2.87
C ASP A 46 -11.21 13.17 1.98
N PHE A 47 -10.73 12.81 0.79
CA PHE A 47 -11.44 11.92 -0.12
C PHE A 47 -11.60 10.51 0.48
N LEU A 48 -10.55 9.91 1.01
CA LEU A 48 -10.62 8.58 1.64
C LEU A 48 -11.55 8.60 2.85
N LYS A 49 -11.47 9.63 3.66
CA LYS A 49 -12.36 9.82 4.80
C LYS A 49 -13.81 9.97 4.36
N SER A 50 -14.06 10.71 3.28
CA SER A 50 -15.42 10.89 2.75
C SER A 50 -16.06 9.58 2.30
N ILE A 51 -15.26 8.62 1.82
CA ILE A 51 -15.75 7.28 1.46
C ILE A 51 -16.26 6.56 2.70
N ILE A 52 -15.50 6.64 3.81
CA ILE A 52 -15.86 5.99 5.07
C ILE A 52 -17.14 6.60 5.65
N GLU A 53 -17.29 7.93 5.53
CA GLU A 53 -18.42 8.69 6.09
C GLU A 53 -19.64 8.74 5.16
N GLU A 54 -19.56 8.22 3.94
CA GLU A 54 -20.67 8.26 2.98
C GLU A 54 -21.87 7.46 3.49
N GLU A 55 -23.00 8.13 3.64
CA GLU A 55 -24.24 7.54 4.15
C GLU A 55 -25.01 6.74 3.10
N SER A 56 -24.91 7.13 1.83
CA SER A 56 -25.57 6.42 0.74
C SER A 56 -24.81 5.14 0.41
N LEU A 57 -25.40 4.00 0.71
CA LEU A 57 -24.79 2.69 0.42
C LEU A 57 -24.53 2.47 -1.07
N GLU A 58 -25.43 2.99 -1.92
CA GLU A 58 -25.28 2.89 -3.37
C GLU A 58 -24.07 3.69 -3.89
N ILE A 59 -23.94 4.95 -3.46
CA ILE A 59 -22.84 5.82 -3.85
C ILE A 59 -21.53 5.27 -3.29
N LYS A 60 -21.52 4.84 -2.03
CA LYS A 60 -20.36 4.25 -1.37
C LYS A 60 -19.87 3.01 -2.14
N ALA A 61 -20.78 2.13 -2.55
CA ALA A 61 -20.44 0.93 -3.30
C ALA A 61 -19.79 1.25 -4.64
N ILE A 62 -20.30 2.25 -5.36
CA ILE A 62 -19.74 2.69 -6.66
C ILE A 62 -18.31 3.21 -6.47
N ILE A 63 -18.09 4.07 -5.47
CA ILE A 63 -16.78 4.64 -5.18
C ILE A 63 -15.79 3.55 -4.75
N GLU A 64 -16.20 2.66 -3.86
CA GLU A 64 -15.37 1.54 -3.39
C GLU A 64 -14.96 0.61 -4.53
N GLN A 65 -15.87 0.31 -5.45
CA GLN A 65 -15.53 -0.49 -6.64
C GLN A 65 -14.49 0.18 -7.51
N HIS A 66 -14.60 1.48 -7.70
CA HIS A 66 -13.65 2.25 -8.51
C HIS A 66 -12.26 2.27 -7.88
N VAL A 67 -12.20 2.56 -6.59
CA VAL A 67 -10.95 2.56 -5.81
C VAL A 67 -10.34 1.16 -5.73
N ALA A 68 -11.16 0.13 -5.53
CA ALA A 68 -10.72 -1.27 -5.49
C ALA A 68 -10.05 -1.68 -6.80
N ARG A 69 -10.56 -1.22 -7.95
CA ARG A 69 -9.95 -1.51 -9.25
C ARG A 69 -8.55 -0.89 -9.36
N ILE A 70 -8.40 0.34 -8.90
CA ILE A 70 -7.10 1.03 -8.88
C ILE A 70 -6.10 0.25 -8.03
N TYR A 71 -6.49 -0.17 -6.83
CA TYR A 71 -5.65 -0.96 -5.94
C TYR A 71 -5.31 -2.33 -6.51
N GLU A 72 -6.25 -2.97 -7.19
CA GLU A 72 -6.01 -4.27 -7.83
C GLU A 72 -4.96 -4.16 -8.93
N ASP A 73 -5.07 -3.15 -9.79
CA ASP A 73 -4.09 -2.90 -10.85
C ASP A 73 -2.73 -2.53 -10.25
N GLY A 74 -2.70 -1.74 -9.18
CA GLY A 74 -1.49 -1.40 -8.45
C GLY A 74 -0.83 -2.62 -7.82
N ARG A 75 -1.63 -3.51 -7.24
CA ARG A 75 -1.12 -4.74 -6.62
C ARG A 75 -0.44 -5.66 -7.64
N LYS A 76 -0.99 -5.76 -8.84
CA LYS A 76 -0.35 -6.51 -9.92
C LYS A 76 1.05 -5.97 -10.25
N LYS A 77 1.20 -4.64 -10.24
CA LYS A 77 2.49 -3.99 -10.50
C LYS A 77 3.51 -4.25 -9.39
N ILE A 78 3.07 -4.43 -8.14
CA ILE A 78 3.96 -4.76 -7.03
C ILE A 78 4.79 -6.01 -7.35
N TYR A 79 4.17 -7.00 -7.99
CA TYR A 79 4.79 -8.30 -8.23
C TYR A 79 5.35 -8.47 -9.65
N THR A 80 5.18 -7.50 -10.53
CA THR A 80 5.67 -7.58 -11.90
C THR A 80 7.21 -7.52 -11.93
N GLY A 81 7.84 -8.54 -12.50
CA GLY A 81 9.30 -8.58 -12.68
C GLY A 81 10.12 -8.70 -11.41
N ILE A 82 9.54 -9.21 -10.33
CA ILE A 82 10.26 -9.43 -9.06
C ILE A 82 11.24 -10.59 -9.21
N ASP A 83 12.42 -10.43 -8.62
CA ASP A 83 13.43 -11.47 -8.51
C ASP A 83 13.15 -12.33 -7.27
N TYR A 84 12.49 -13.48 -7.48
CA TYR A 84 12.17 -14.41 -6.41
C TYR A 84 13.35 -15.28 -5.96
N SER A 85 14.50 -15.17 -6.62
CA SER A 85 15.69 -15.97 -6.23
C SER A 85 16.24 -15.59 -4.85
N LYS A 86 15.86 -14.43 -4.31
CA LYS A 86 16.22 -13.99 -2.97
C LYS A 86 15.46 -14.72 -1.86
N PHE A 87 14.34 -15.36 -2.21
CA PHE A 87 13.56 -16.13 -1.26
C PHE A 87 14.30 -17.40 -0.86
N ARG A 88 14.06 -17.87 0.35
CA ARG A 88 14.58 -19.14 0.84
C ARG A 88 14.12 -20.28 -0.07
N ASP A 89 15.02 -21.25 -0.29
CA ASP A 89 14.71 -22.40 -1.14
C ASP A 89 13.68 -23.35 -0.50
N ASP A 90 13.57 -23.31 0.84
CA ASP A 90 12.68 -24.17 1.62
C ASP A 90 11.31 -23.53 1.92
N ILE A 91 10.96 -22.42 1.28
CA ILE A 91 9.69 -21.74 1.50
C ILE A 91 8.78 -21.86 0.26
N ASP A 92 7.49 -21.99 0.51
CA ASP A 92 6.47 -21.87 -0.55
C ASP A 92 6.27 -20.39 -0.86
N ILE A 93 6.78 -19.94 -2.01
CA ILE A 93 6.74 -18.53 -2.42
C ILE A 93 5.30 -18.03 -2.54
N ASP A 94 4.39 -18.84 -3.11
CA ASP A 94 2.99 -18.44 -3.27
C ASP A 94 2.32 -18.19 -1.91
N LYS A 95 2.61 -19.03 -0.93
CA LYS A 95 2.11 -18.85 0.43
C LYS A 95 2.74 -17.64 1.11
N ALA A 96 4.02 -17.40 0.90
CA ALA A 96 4.69 -16.21 1.43
C ALA A 96 4.06 -14.93 0.87
N ILE A 97 3.74 -14.90 -0.42
CA ILE A 97 3.05 -13.77 -1.06
C ILE A 97 1.64 -13.58 -0.49
N GLU A 98 0.90 -14.67 -0.25
CA GLU A 98 -0.41 -14.58 0.40
C GLU A 98 -0.30 -13.96 1.80
N ILE A 99 0.67 -14.39 2.59
CA ILE A 99 0.91 -13.83 3.93
C ILE A 99 1.24 -12.33 3.84
N LEU A 100 2.09 -11.95 2.89
CA LEU A 100 2.42 -10.55 2.67
C LEU A 100 1.19 -9.73 2.28
N ASN A 101 0.37 -10.24 1.38
CA ASN A 101 -0.88 -9.58 0.96
C ASN A 101 -1.84 -9.40 2.12
N TRP A 102 -2.04 -10.43 2.95
CA TRP A 102 -2.88 -10.33 4.13
C TRP A 102 -2.35 -9.32 5.14
N THR A 103 -1.03 -9.27 5.30
CA THR A 103 -0.38 -8.30 6.19
C THR A 103 -0.59 -6.87 5.69
N MET A 104 -0.37 -6.63 4.38
CA MET A 104 -0.60 -5.32 3.78
C MET A 104 -2.07 -4.89 3.88
N TYR A 105 -2.99 -5.81 3.59
CA TYR A 105 -4.42 -5.54 3.69
C TYR A 105 -4.85 -5.20 5.11
N GLY A 106 -4.49 -6.05 6.07
CA GLY A 106 -4.84 -5.84 7.48
C GLY A 106 -4.21 -4.57 8.05
N PHE A 107 -2.98 -4.29 7.67
CA PHE A 107 -2.30 -3.06 8.06
C PHE A 107 -2.99 -1.82 7.46
N GLY A 108 -3.40 -1.90 6.19
CA GLY A 108 -4.17 -0.84 5.53
C GLY A 108 -5.50 -0.57 6.19
N GLU A 109 -6.25 -1.61 6.55
CA GLU A 109 -7.52 -1.50 7.27
C GLU A 109 -7.33 -0.81 8.64
N LYS A 110 -6.31 -1.21 9.37
CA LYS A 110 -5.96 -0.58 10.65
C LYS A 110 -5.65 0.89 10.47
N GLY A 111 -4.91 1.24 9.41
CA GLY A 111 -4.56 2.62 9.09
C GLY A 111 -5.79 3.48 8.81
N LEU A 112 -6.73 2.98 8.03
CA LEU A 112 -7.99 3.69 7.74
C LEU A 112 -8.80 3.96 9.00
N GLN A 113 -8.85 3.00 9.93
CA GLN A 113 -9.51 3.19 11.22
C GLN A 113 -8.81 4.26 12.06
N GLN A 114 -7.49 4.32 12.01
CA GLN A 114 -6.70 5.29 12.78
C GLN A 114 -6.81 6.71 12.23
N ILE A 115 -7.02 6.90 10.93
CA ILE A 115 -7.19 8.22 10.31
C ILE A 115 -8.26 9.04 11.02
N ASN A 116 -9.36 8.42 11.42
CA ASN A 116 -10.47 9.11 12.09
C ASN A 116 -10.12 9.61 13.49
N SER A 117 -9.09 9.05 14.14
CA SER A 117 -8.67 9.43 15.49
C SER A 117 -7.51 10.42 15.53
N PHE A 118 -6.91 10.73 14.37
CA PHE A 118 -5.80 11.68 14.27
C PHE A 118 -6.30 13.08 13.97
N GLU A 119 -6.03 14.03 14.88
CA GLU A 119 -6.34 15.44 14.68
C GLU A 119 -5.34 16.13 13.74
N ASN A 120 -4.11 15.61 13.67
CA ASN A 120 -3.04 16.19 12.86
C ASN A 120 -2.48 15.13 11.89
N PHE A 121 -2.87 15.23 10.63
CA PHE A 121 -2.45 14.30 9.58
C PHE A 121 -1.01 14.50 9.12
N SER A 122 -0.34 15.60 9.48
CA SER A 122 1.00 15.89 8.96
C SER A 122 2.04 14.84 9.36
N ASN A 123 1.89 14.22 10.54
CA ASN A 123 2.81 13.19 11.03
C ASN A 123 2.29 11.76 10.83
N PHE A 124 1.01 11.61 10.46
CA PHE A 124 0.40 10.29 10.36
C PHE A 124 1.12 9.42 9.31
N GLY A 125 1.37 9.96 8.13
CA GLY A 125 2.00 9.20 7.04
C GLY A 125 3.40 8.71 7.40
N GLU A 126 4.21 9.54 8.05
CA GLU A 126 5.56 9.15 8.47
C GLU A 126 5.53 8.06 9.54
N LEU A 127 4.66 8.21 10.54
CA LEU A 127 4.48 7.21 11.60
C LEU A 127 3.95 5.90 11.02
N TYR A 128 3.01 5.99 10.11
CA TYR A 128 2.41 4.83 9.44
C TYR A 128 3.45 4.04 8.62
N LEU A 129 4.28 4.74 7.85
CA LEU A 129 5.34 4.13 7.07
C LEU A 129 6.41 3.49 7.97
N LYS A 130 6.78 4.16 9.04
CA LYS A 130 7.74 3.64 10.03
C LYS A 130 7.22 2.36 10.66
N GLU A 131 5.96 2.34 11.03
CA GLU A 131 5.32 1.15 11.61
C GLU A 131 5.26 0.02 10.59
N TRP A 132 4.91 0.31 9.34
CA TRP A 132 4.96 -0.70 8.27
C TRP A 132 6.34 -1.32 8.14
N ASN A 133 7.40 -0.52 8.18
CA ASN A 133 8.76 -1.02 8.05
C ASN A 133 9.12 -2.03 9.15
N ASN A 134 8.57 -1.88 10.35
CA ASN A 134 8.76 -2.86 11.43
C ASN A 134 8.18 -4.23 11.05
N TYR A 135 6.98 -4.27 10.48
CA TYR A 135 6.38 -5.52 9.99
C TYR A 135 7.12 -6.07 8.78
N ALA A 136 7.48 -5.20 7.85
CA ALA A 136 8.20 -5.60 6.63
C ALA A 136 9.54 -6.27 6.95
N GLN A 137 10.28 -5.78 7.95
CA GLN A 137 11.53 -6.39 8.37
C GLN A 137 11.32 -7.81 8.90
N ILE A 138 10.27 -8.04 9.67
CA ILE A 138 9.95 -9.39 10.17
C ILE A 138 9.68 -10.32 8.99
N LEU A 139 8.88 -9.90 8.04
CA LEU A 139 8.55 -10.71 6.86
C LEU A 139 9.77 -10.96 5.99
N LYS A 140 10.58 -9.94 5.76
CA LYS A 140 11.81 -10.06 4.98
C LYS A 140 12.79 -11.09 5.59
N HIS A 141 13.00 -11.01 6.91
CA HIS A 141 13.85 -11.96 7.62
C HIS A 141 13.29 -13.39 7.57
N SER A 142 11.96 -13.52 7.53
CA SER A 142 11.29 -14.81 7.47
C SER A 142 11.32 -15.43 6.08
N PHE A 143 11.26 -14.61 5.03
CA PHE A 143 11.09 -15.07 3.65
C PHE A 143 12.40 -15.17 2.88
N TYR A 144 13.37 -14.30 3.13
CA TYR A 144 14.59 -14.20 2.35
C TYR A 144 15.69 -15.13 2.88
N LYS A 145 16.59 -15.49 1.98
CA LYS A 145 17.84 -16.15 2.35
C LYS A 145 18.61 -15.27 3.35
N LYS A 146 19.33 -15.89 4.26
CA LYS A 146 20.02 -15.19 5.34
C LYS A 146 21.02 -14.14 4.86
N ASP A 147 21.67 -14.39 3.72
CA ASP A 147 22.63 -13.48 3.09
C ASP A 147 21.99 -12.37 2.26
N GLU A 148 20.66 -12.43 2.07
CA GLU A 148 19.90 -11.43 1.29
C GLU A 148 19.14 -10.44 2.17
N VAL A 149 19.26 -10.59 3.47
CA VAL A 149 18.54 -9.72 4.42
C VAL A 149 19.30 -8.43 4.69
#